data_0ed57f919e5b4d4fce8df8990554e8a4
#
_entry.id   0ed57f919e5b4d4fce8df8990554e8a4
#
_cell.length_a   1.000
_cell.length_b   1.000
_cell.length_c   1.000
_cell.angle_alpha   90.00
_cell.angle_beta   90.00
_cell.angle_gamma   90.00
#
_symmetry.space_group_name_H-M   'P 1'
#
loop_
_entity.id
_entity.type
_entity.pdbx_description
1 polymer ?
#
loop_
_entity_poly.entity_id
_entity_poly.type
_entity_poly.pdbx_seq_one_letter_code
_entity_poly.pdbx_strand_id
1 'polypeptide(L)'
;MTVPKIAIRGKGDIMKILQLESTREFSANAMKRFFLVEDSPNFKIINFNLDAGVTFPVHSHDLDGELSIQILEGEGFFLGADGAKLPAAAGDILISEIREPHGVEATTRMRLLVTITPPI
;
A
#
# COMPACT_ATOMS: atom_id res chain seq x y z
N MET A 1 3.23 -20.15 10.96
CA MET A 1 2.92 -19.24 9.85
C MET A 1 4.22 -18.83 9.16
N THR A 2 4.26 -19.05 7.87
CA THR A 2 5.44 -18.68 7.09
C THR A 2 5.32 -17.22 6.68
N VAL A 3 6.31 -16.42 7.04
CA VAL A 3 6.38 -15.04 6.57
C VAL A 3 6.91 -15.09 5.14
N PRO A 4 6.18 -14.51 4.15
CA PRO A 4 6.68 -14.49 2.79
C PRO A 4 8.03 -13.80 2.73
N LYS A 5 8.92 -14.38 1.97
CA LYS A 5 10.24 -13.83 1.79
C LYS A 5 10.20 -12.85 0.62
N ILE A 6 10.45 -11.58 0.90
CA ILE A 6 10.57 -10.56 -0.14
C ILE A 6 11.81 -10.88 -0.96
N ALA A 7 11.61 -11.10 -2.26
CA ALA A 7 12.72 -11.35 -3.15
C ALA A 7 13.42 -10.03 -3.48
N ILE A 8 14.73 -10.02 -3.27
CA ILE A 8 15.58 -8.86 -3.53
C ILE A 8 16.61 -9.25 -4.58
N ARG A 9 16.74 -8.42 -5.60
CA ARG A 9 17.73 -8.60 -6.66
C ARG A 9 18.62 -7.36 -6.68
N GLY A 10 19.89 -7.56 -7.04
CA GLY A 10 20.90 -6.50 -7.06
C GLY A 10 22.05 -6.84 -6.14
N LYS A 11 23.10 -6.05 -6.21
CA LYS A 11 24.31 -6.28 -5.42
C LYS A 11 24.65 -5.08 -4.56
N GLY A 12 25.14 -5.37 -3.37
CA GLY A 12 25.69 -4.37 -2.47
C GLY A 12 24.67 -3.69 -1.61
N ASP A 13 25.17 -2.83 -0.76
CA ASP A 13 24.36 -2.12 0.24
C ASP A 13 23.72 -0.85 -0.31
N ILE A 14 24.09 -0.43 -1.52
CA ILE A 14 23.69 0.84 -2.12
C ILE A 14 22.45 0.69 -3.00
N MET A 15 22.34 -0.41 -3.73
CA MET A 15 21.19 -0.66 -4.60
C MET A 15 20.61 -2.04 -4.35
N LYS A 16 19.27 -2.11 -4.35
CA LYS A 16 18.55 -3.37 -4.27
C LYS A 16 17.28 -3.27 -5.08
N ILE A 17 16.87 -4.38 -5.63
CA ILE A 17 15.63 -4.48 -6.41
C ILE A 17 14.68 -5.38 -5.65
N LEU A 18 13.52 -4.85 -5.29
CA LEU A 18 12.46 -5.62 -4.64
C LEU A 18 11.52 -6.13 -5.72
N GLN A 19 11.28 -7.44 -5.72
CA GLN A 19 10.41 -8.07 -6.69
C GLN A 19 9.01 -8.23 -6.09
N LEU A 20 8.09 -7.37 -6.50
CA LEU A 20 6.73 -7.33 -5.95
C LEU A 20 5.96 -8.63 -6.15
N GLU A 21 6.30 -9.41 -7.17
CA GLU A 21 5.64 -10.70 -7.38
C GLU A 21 5.88 -11.66 -6.21
N SER A 22 6.99 -11.50 -5.49
CA SER A 22 7.30 -12.33 -4.33
C SER A 22 6.36 -12.15 -3.15
N THR A 23 5.61 -11.04 -3.12
CA THR A 23 4.64 -10.75 -2.05
C THR A 23 3.20 -10.93 -2.50
N ARG A 24 2.96 -11.66 -3.59
CA ARG A 24 1.63 -11.86 -4.14
C ARG A 24 0.84 -12.88 -3.34
N GLU A 25 0.33 -12.47 -2.19
CA GLU A 25 -0.52 -13.28 -1.33
C GLU A 25 -1.73 -12.48 -0.90
N PHE A 26 -2.88 -13.17 -0.81
CA PHE A 26 -4.15 -12.58 -0.42
C PHE A 26 -4.79 -13.38 0.70
N SER A 27 -5.62 -12.71 1.50
CA SER A 27 -6.48 -13.35 2.48
C SER A 27 -7.89 -12.83 2.31
N ALA A 28 -8.88 -13.72 2.35
CA ALA A 28 -10.28 -13.34 2.25
C ALA A 28 -10.77 -12.59 3.49
N ASN A 29 -10.04 -12.67 4.61
CA ASN A 29 -10.47 -12.14 5.90
C ASN A 29 -9.87 -10.79 6.25
N ALA A 30 -8.72 -10.44 5.64
CA ALA A 30 -8.03 -9.22 5.96
C ALA A 30 -7.03 -8.87 4.86
N MET A 31 -6.64 -7.61 4.77
CA MET A 31 -5.56 -7.24 3.86
C MET A 31 -4.24 -7.83 4.35
N LYS A 32 -3.42 -8.23 3.41
CA LYS A 32 -2.03 -8.62 3.66
C LYS A 32 -1.15 -7.40 3.48
N ARG A 33 -0.14 -7.25 4.32
CA ARG A 33 0.81 -6.16 4.18
C ARG A 33 2.24 -6.66 4.32
N PHE A 34 3.10 -6.12 3.49
CA PHE A 34 4.50 -6.45 3.42
C PHE A 34 5.32 -5.17 3.46
N PHE A 35 6.13 -5.02 4.49
CA PHE A 35 6.99 -3.84 4.65
C PHE A 35 8.21 -4.01 3.77
N LEU A 36 8.23 -3.30 2.65
CA LEU A 36 9.31 -3.38 1.66
C LEU A 36 10.51 -2.53 2.06
N VAL A 37 10.25 -1.33 2.55
CA VAL A 37 11.27 -0.43 3.11
C VAL A 37 10.77 0.00 4.48
N GLU A 38 11.45 -0.43 5.52
CA GLU A 38 11.03 -0.25 6.91
C GLU A 38 12.04 0.55 7.73
N ASP A 39 13.31 0.49 7.35
CA ASP A 39 14.41 1.05 8.15
C ASP A 39 15.00 2.34 7.59
N SER A 40 14.45 2.88 6.53
CA SER A 40 14.93 4.14 5.98
C SER A 40 14.52 5.33 6.87
N PRO A 41 15.41 6.28 7.12
CA PRO A 41 15.06 7.50 7.82
C PRO A 41 14.26 8.49 6.95
N ASN A 42 14.13 8.22 5.65
CA ASN A 42 13.55 9.15 4.69
C ASN A 42 12.14 8.78 4.25
N PHE A 43 11.84 7.49 4.14
CA PHE A 43 10.55 7.04 3.63
C PHE A 43 10.25 5.61 4.06
N LYS A 44 9.01 5.21 3.91
CA LYS A 44 8.56 3.84 4.14
C LYS A 44 7.80 3.39 2.89
N ILE A 45 7.99 2.15 2.47
CA ILE A 45 7.23 1.56 1.37
C ILE A 45 6.59 0.27 1.86
N ILE A 46 5.28 0.16 1.64
CA ILE A 46 4.49 -0.99 2.06
C ILE A 46 3.66 -1.47 0.87
N ASN A 47 3.67 -2.78 0.63
CA ASN A 47 2.74 -3.40 -0.29
C ASN A 47 1.53 -3.92 0.50
N PHE A 48 0.34 -3.51 0.10
CA PHE A 48 -0.91 -4.05 0.64
C PHE A 48 -1.63 -4.82 -0.45
N ASN A 49 -2.09 -6.02 -0.12
CA ASN A 49 -2.88 -6.83 -1.03
C ASN A 49 -4.26 -7.06 -0.40
N LEU A 50 -5.30 -6.73 -1.15
CA LEU A 50 -6.68 -6.84 -0.72
C LEU A 50 -7.40 -7.85 -1.62
N ASP A 51 -7.98 -8.88 -1.03
CA ASP A 51 -8.89 -9.76 -1.78
C ASP A 51 -10.19 -9.00 -2.09
N ALA A 52 -10.97 -9.48 -3.03
CA ALA A 52 -12.25 -8.87 -3.38
C ALA A 52 -13.12 -8.71 -2.13
N GLY A 53 -13.67 -7.53 -1.92
CA GLY A 53 -14.50 -7.20 -0.76
C GLY A 53 -13.74 -6.82 0.50
N VAL A 54 -12.42 -6.91 0.49
CA VAL A 54 -11.59 -6.50 1.63
C VAL A 54 -11.37 -5.00 1.58
N THR A 55 -11.41 -4.35 2.73
CA THR A 55 -11.23 -2.90 2.86
C THR A 55 -9.99 -2.57 3.68
N PHE A 56 -9.21 -1.65 3.17
CA PHE A 56 -8.22 -0.92 3.93
C PHE A 56 -8.99 0.24 4.59
N PRO A 57 -9.25 0.19 5.90
CA PRO A 57 -10.14 1.16 6.53
C PRO A 57 -9.63 2.60 6.42
N VAL A 58 -10.56 3.54 6.33
CA VAL A 58 -10.22 4.96 6.36
C VAL A 58 -9.53 5.29 7.68
N HIS A 59 -8.39 5.92 7.59
CA HIS A 59 -7.60 6.34 8.75
C HIS A 59 -6.75 7.55 8.39
N SER A 60 -6.20 8.18 9.41
CA SER A 60 -5.26 9.28 9.27
C SER A 60 -4.36 9.32 10.50
N HIS A 61 -3.24 10.02 10.38
CA HIS A 61 -2.34 10.25 11.50
C HIS A 61 -2.07 11.74 11.60
N ASP A 62 -2.08 12.28 12.82
CA ASP A 62 -1.82 13.69 13.06
C ASP A 62 -0.31 13.98 13.00
N LEU A 63 0.26 13.82 11.81
CA LEU A 63 1.67 14.00 11.53
C LEU A 63 1.84 14.75 10.21
N ASP A 64 2.87 15.57 10.14
CA ASP A 64 3.24 16.23 8.89
C ASP A 64 3.86 15.22 7.95
N GLY A 65 3.51 15.30 6.69
CA GLY A 65 4.05 14.44 5.66
C GLY A 65 3.03 14.10 4.60
N GLU A 66 3.49 13.34 3.63
CA GLU A 66 2.68 12.95 2.49
C GLU A 66 2.80 11.47 2.23
N LEU A 67 1.81 10.93 1.54
CA LEU A 67 1.84 9.56 1.09
C LEU A 67 1.30 9.45 -0.32
N SER A 68 1.70 8.39 -1.00
CA SER A 68 1.07 7.99 -2.25
C SER A 68 0.53 6.58 -2.12
N ILE A 69 -0.60 6.33 -2.76
CA ILE A 69 -1.15 4.98 -2.90
C ILE A 69 -1.26 4.71 -4.39
N GLN A 70 -0.41 3.81 -4.88
CA GLN A 70 -0.43 3.40 -6.27
C GLN A 70 -1.19 2.09 -6.41
N ILE A 71 -2.15 2.05 -7.31
CA ILE A 71 -2.87 0.81 -7.63
C ILE A 71 -2.05 0.05 -8.67
N LEU A 72 -1.52 -1.11 -8.27
CA LEU A 72 -0.73 -1.96 -9.16
C LEU A 72 -1.60 -2.91 -9.96
N GLU A 73 -2.65 -3.44 -9.35
CA GLU A 73 -3.58 -4.40 -9.95
C GLU A 73 -4.97 -4.20 -9.38
N GLY A 74 -5.98 -4.52 -10.18
CA GLY A 74 -7.35 -4.56 -9.74
C GLY A 74 -8.07 -3.23 -9.79
N GLU A 75 -9.28 -3.22 -9.26
CA GLU A 75 -10.14 -2.04 -9.21
C GLU A 75 -10.99 -2.02 -7.96
N GLY A 76 -11.37 -0.82 -7.57
CA GLY A 76 -12.19 -0.57 -6.41
C GLY A 76 -12.38 0.93 -6.21
N PHE A 77 -12.18 1.40 -4.98
CA PHE A 77 -12.40 2.81 -4.64
C PHE A 77 -11.34 3.31 -3.66
N PHE A 78 -10.90 4.54 -3.87
CA PHE A 78 -10.25 5.31 -2.83
C PHE A 78 -11.35 5.84 -1.91
N LEU A 79 -11.13 5.72 -0.61
CA LEU A 79 -12.05 6.19 0.42
C LEU A 79 -11.46 7.43 1.09
N GLY A 80 -12.31 8.38 1.42
CA GLY A 80 -11.90 9.61 2.07
C GLY A 80 -12.80 9.97 3.24
N ALA A 81 -12.69 11.22 3.71
CA ALA A 81 -13.50 11.75 4.78
C ALA A 81 -14.97 11.81 4.36
N ASP A 82 -15.85 11.72 5.36
CA ASP A 82 -17.30 11.92 5.17
C ASP A 82 -17.93 10.99 4.13
N GLY A 83 -17.44 9.77 4.06
CA GLY A 83 -17.96 8.77 3.14
C GLY A 83 -17.58 8.97 1.69
N ALA A 84 -16.58 9.82 1.41
CA ALA A 84 -16.09 10.02 0.06
C ALA A 84 -15.59 8.71 -0.55
N LYS A 85 -15.91 8.52 -1.82
CA LYS A 85 -15.65 7.27 -2.53
C LYS A 85 -15.35 7.59 -3.98
N LEU A 86 -14.10 7.39 -4.41
CA LEU A 86 -13.64 7.70 -5.76
C LEU A 86 -13.18 6.43 -6.46
N PRO A 87 -13.63 6.18 -7.70
CA PRO A 87 -13.18 5.00 -8.43
C PRO A 87 -11.67 4.92 -8.53
N ALA A 88 -11.13 3.71 -8.34
CA ALA A 88 -9.70 3.45 -8.39
C ALA A 88 -9.43 2.20 -9.23
N ALA A 89 -8.44 2.27 -10.10
CA ALA A 89 -8.06 1.16 -10.96
C ALA A 89 -6.55 1.11 -11.16
N ALA A 90 -6.06 0.00 -11.67
CA ALA A 90 -4.63 -0.18 -11.93
C ALA A 90 -4.07 1.00 -12.74
N GLY A 91 -2.96 1.54 -12.29
CA GLY A 91 -2.33 2.71 -12.89
C GLY A 91 -2.66 4.03 -12.19
N ASP A 92 -3.68 4.06 -11.33
CA ASP A 92 -4.03 5.26 -10.59
C ASP A 92 -3.11 5.45 -9.39
N ILE A 93 -2.82 6.69 -9.07
CA ILE A 93 -2.02 7.07 -7.91
C ILE A 93 -2.78 8.14 -7.13
N LEU A 94 -3.09 7.84 -5.86
CA LEU A 94 -3.61 8.82 -4.93
C LEU A 94 -2.43 9.51 -4.23
N ILE A 95 -2.45 10.82 -4.19
CA ILE A 95 -1.48 11.62 -3.40
C ILE A 95 -2.27 12.28 -2.29
N SER A 96 -1.81 12.14 -1.07
CA SER A 96 -2.51 12.67 0.11
C SER A 96 -1.53 13.11 1.18
N GLU A 97 -1.96 14.09 1.99
CA GLU A 97 -1.29 14.35 3.25
C GLU A 97 -1.58 13.19 4.20
N ILE A 98 -0.64 12.90 5.09
CA ILE A 98 -0.80 11.85 6.11
C ILE A 98 -2.01 12.14 7.01
N ARG A 99 -2.32 13.41 7.24
CA ARG A 99 -3.44 13.85 8.06
C ARG A 99 -4.80 13.66 7.41
N GLU A 100 -4.86 13.64 6.09
CA GLU A 100 -6.12 13.50 5.38
C GLU A 100 -6.62 12.07 5.48
N PRO A 101 -7.88 11.86 5.92
CA PRO A 101 -8.43 10.51 5.97
C PRO A 101 -8.38 9.82 4.62
N HIS A 102 -7.90 8.60 4.60
CA HIS A 102 -7.72 7.82 3.38
C HIS A 102 -7.87 6.33 3.64
N GLY A 103 -8.35 5.62 2.65
CA GLY A 103 -8.49 4.18 2.67
C GLY A 103 -8.74 3.64 1.27
N VAL A 104 -8.91 2.34 1.14
CA VAL A 104 -9.18 1.68 -0.14
C VAL A 104 -10.16 0.53 0.07
N GLU A 105 -11.12 0.41 -0.83
CA GLU A 105 -12.05 -0.72 -0.86
C GLU A 105 -11.85 -1.50 -2.16
N ALA A 106 -11.61 -2.79 -2.06
CA ALA A 106 -11.38 -3.64 -3.22
C ALA A 106 -12.69 -4.21 -3.76
N THR A 107 -13.00 -3.94 -5.03
CA THR A 107 -14.09 -4.60 -5.75
C THR A 107 -13.60 -5.92 -6.33
N THR A 108 -12.43 -5.91 -6.95
CA THR A 108 -11.70 -7.12 -7.35
C THR A 108 -10.45 -7.21 -6.48
N ARG A 109 -9.66 -8.25 -6.61
CA ARG A 109 -8.36 -8.29 -5.95
C ARG A 109 -7.56 -7.07 -6.33
N MET A 110 -7.00 -6.39 -5.34
CA MET A 110 -6.18 -5.21 -5.54
C MET A 110 -4.81 -5.38 -4.92
N ARG A 111 -3.81 -4.84 -5.58
CA ARG A 111 -2.47 -4.71 -5.00
C ARG A 111 -2.10 -3.25 -5.00
N LEU A 112 -1.66 -2.78 -3.85
CA LEU A 112 -1.34 -1.38 -3.60
C LEU A 112 0.12 -1.23 -3.22
N LEU A 113 0.74 -0.15 -3.69
CA LEU A 113 2.05 0.26 -3.23
C LEU A 113 1.91 1.61 -2.55
N VAL A 114 2.20 1.63 -1.25
CA VAL A 114 2.10 2.85 -0.44
C VAL A 114 3.49 3.34 -0.10
N THR A 115 3.75 4.61 -0.41
CA THR A 115 5.00 5.28 -0.03
C THR A 115 4.66 6.42 0.90
N ILE A 116 5.33 6.47 2.04
CA ILE A 116 5.07 7.45 3.11
C ILE A 116 6.37 8.19 3.41
N THR A 117 6.30 9.51 3.44
CA THR A 117 7.44 10.35 3.78
C THR A 117 7.00 11.51 4.69
N PRO A 118 7.66 11.71 5.84
CA PRO A 118 8.67 10.85 6.46
C PRO A 118 8.06 9.52 6.92
N PRO A 119 8.88 8.52 7.22
CA PRO A 119 8.38 7.22 7.69
C PRO A 119 7.73 7.38 9.08
N ILE A 120 6.60 6.70 9.25
CA ILE A 120 5.84 6.74 10.50
C ILE A 120 5.69 5.36 11.10
#